data_785e5b78dbb478f0a6375d53bcdcd488
#
_entry.id   785e5b78dbb478f0a6375d53bcdcd488
#
_cell.length_a   1.000
_cell.length_b   1.000
_cell.length_c   1.000
_cell.angle_alpha   90.00
_cell.angle_beta   90.00
_cell.angle_gamma   90.00
#
_symmetry.space_group_name_H-M   'P 1'
#
loop_
_entity.id
_entity.type
_entity.pdbx_description
1 polymer ?
#
loop_
_entity_poly.entity_id
_entity_poly.type
_entity_poly.pdbx_seq_one_letter_code
_entity_poly.pdbx_strand_id
1 'polypeptide(L)'
;MARKKIREYDSKRLLKEHYKRLAGTELGMKSAQITESTNVNELVEKEPWLSSAKLVVKPDMLFGKRGKSGLVALNLDLAQVSVFVKERLGKEVEMGGCKGPITTFIVEPFVPHNEEFYLNIVSERLGCSVSFSECGGIEIEENWDKVKTIFVPTGVAFTSETCAPLVATLPLEYKGVIEEFIKVIFALFLDLDFTFLEMNPFTLVNGKPYPLDMRGELDDTATFKNFKKWGNIEFPMPFGRVMSPTESFIHGLDEKTSASLKFTVLNPKGRIWTMVAGGGASVIYADTVGDLGFAAELGNYAEYSGAPNEEEVLQYARVVIDCATADPDGHPRALVIGGGIANFTDVAATFNGIIRALKEKESKLKAARMNIYVRRGGPNYQRGLAKMRTLGEEIGIPIEVYGPEATMTGICKQAIECITAAA
;
A
#
# COMPACT_ATOMS: atom_id res chain seq x y z
N MET A 1 4.57 -10.84 7.13
CA MET A 1 3.22 -10.25 7.27
C MET A 1 3.25 -8.87 6.66
N ALA A 2 2.56 -8.68 5.55
CA ALA A 2 2.45 -7.38 4.91
C ALA A 2 1.06 -6.80 5.24
N ARG A 3 1.05 -5.80 6.11
CA ARG A 3 -0.18 -5.13 6.56
C ARG A 3 -0.64 -4.14 5.50
N LYS A 4 -1.79 -4.39 4.90
CA LYS A 4 -2.41 -3.50 3.91
C LYS A 4 -3.73 -2.97 4.41
N LYS A 5 -3.84 -1.64 4.45
CA LYS A 5 -5.10 -0.97 4.80
C LYS A 5 -6.12 -1.18 3.71
N ILE A 6 -7.36 -1.38 4.12
CA ILE A 6 -8.53 -1.43 3.25
C ILE A 6 -9.48 -0.29 3.58
N ARG A 7 -10.39 0.02 2.65
CA ARG A 7 -11.41 1.06 2.86
C ARG A 7 -12.40 0.63 3.94
N GLU A 8 -13.04 1.60 4.55
CA GLU A 8 -14.10 1.34 5.53
C GLU A 8 -15.25 0.53 4.92
N TYR A 9 -15.64 0.86 3.68
CA TYR A 9 -16.64 0.13 2.93
C TYR A 9 -16.29 -1.36 2.83
N ASP A 10 -15.06 -1.69 2.44
CA ASP A 10 -14.62 -3.08 2.34
C ASP A 10 -14.53 -3.78 3.70
N SER A 11 -14.07 -3.08 4.73
CA SER A 11 -14.05 -3.61 6.11
C SER A 11 -15.46 -3.99 6.58
N LYS A 12 -16.45 -3.14 6.34
CA LYS A 12 -17.85 -3.36 6.69
C LYS A 12 -18.51 -4.42 5.81
N ARG A 13 -18.17 -4.48 4.52
CA ARG A 13 -18.63 -5.51 3.59
C ARG A 13 -18.18 -6.89 4.06
N LEU A 14 -16.89 -7.06 4.34
CA LEU A 14 -16.35 -8.33 4.84
C LEU A 14 -16.99 -8.73 6.17
N LEU A 15 -17.17 -7.77 7.08
CA LEU A 15 -17.86 -8.02 8.33
C LEU A 15 -19.29 -8.52 8.08
N LYS A 16 -20.09 -7.81 7.28
CA LYS A 16 -21.48 -8.18 6.98
C LYS A 16 -21.59 -9.56 6.36
N GLU A 17 -20.78 -9.85 5.33
CA GLU A 17 -20.81 -11.12 4.59
C GLU A 17 -20.44 -12.31 5.46
N HIS A 18 -19.44 -12.16 6.32
CA HIS A 18 -18.90 -13.28 7.10
C HIS A 18 -19.47 -13.39 8.51
N TYR A 19 -20.05 -12.33 9.06
CA TYR A 19 -20.66 -12.38 10.38
C TYR A 19 -21.81 -13.40 10.43
N LYS A 20 -22.68 -13.40 9.42
CA LYS A 20 -23.79 -14.39 9.34
C LYS A 20 -23.29 -15.82 9.34
N ARG A 21 -22.19 -16.09 8.63
CA ARG A 21 -21.59 -17.42 8.54
C ARG A 21 -21.06 -17.91 9.89
N LEU A 22 -20.51 -17.01 10.72
CA LEU A 22 -19.90 -17.36 12.00
C LEU A 22 -20.87 -17.30 13.16
N ALA A 23 -21.78 -16.34 13.18
CA ALA A 23 -22.73 -16.09 14.27
C ALA A 23 -24.13 -16.70 14.03
N GLY A 24 -24.45 -17.10 12.80
CA GLY A 24 -25.78 -17.56 12.44
C GLY A 24 -26.85 -16.45 12.32
N THR A 25 -26.50 -15.19 12.63
CA THR A 25 -27.37 -14.02 12.59
C THR A 25 -26.78 -12.92 11.71
N GLU A 26 -27.63 -12.03 11.18
CA GLU A 26 -27.18 -10.91 10.36
C GLU A 26 -27.01 -9.63 11.19
N LEU A 27 -25.96 -8.85 10.87
CA LEU A 27 -25.86 -7.46 11.27
C LEU A 27 -26.71 -6.61 10.32
N GLY A 28 -27.53 -5.73 10.87
CA GLY A 28 -28.44 -4.87 10.09
C GLY A 28 -27.76 -3.73 9.34
N MET A 29 -26.45 -3.83 9.09
CA MET A 29 -25.65 -2.80 8.45
C MET A 29 -25.97 -2.68 6.95
N LYS A 30 -26.01 -1.43 6.46
CA LYS A 30 -26.08 -1.11 5.04
C LYS A 30 -25.02 -0.06 4.74
N SER A 31 -24.36 -0.21 3.62
CA SER A 31 -23.39 0.77 3.11
C SER A 31 -23.38 0.78 1.60
N ALA A 32 -23.14 1.93 1.01
CA ALA A 32 -22.94 2.12 -0.41
C ALA A 32 -21.71 2.97 -0.64
N GLN A 33 -21.02 2.74 -1.77
CA GLN A 33 -19.83 3.48 -2.14
C GLN A 33 -20.12 4.40 -3.33
N ILE A 34 -19.59 5.63 -3.28
CA ILE A 34 -19.68 6.59 -4.37
C ILE A 34 -18.26 6.99 -4.79
N THR A 35 -17.98 6.85 -6.08
CA THR A 35 -16.74 7.27 -6.74
C THR A 35 -17.07 8.18 -7.91
N GLU A 36 -16.07 8.68 -8.62
CA GLU A 36 -16.26 9.50 -9.82
C GLU A 36 -17.06 8.77 -10.93
N SER A 37 -16.90 7.45 -11.03
CA SER A 37 -17.58 6.62 -12.02
C SER A 37 -18.99 6.16 -11.60
N THR A 38 -19.43 6.48 -10.38
CA THR A 38 -20.71 5.99 -9.86
C THR A 38 -21.89 6.71 -10.47
N ASN A 39 -22.79 5.96 -11.11
CA ASN A 39 -24.11 6.43 -11.50
C ASN A 39 -25.05 6.32 -10.31
N VAL A 40 -25.47 7.47 -9.75
CA VAL A 40 -26.32 7.51 -8.55
C VAL A 40 -27.69 6.87 -8.78
N ASN A 41 -28.27 6.97 -9.98
CA ASN A 41 -29.58 6.36 -10.28
C ASN A 41 -29.49 4.83 -10.24
N GLU A 42 -28.46 4.25 -10.86
CA GLU A 42 -28.21 2.82 -10.82
C GLU A 42 -27.90 2.33 -9.40
N LEU A 43 -27.20 3.16 -8.60
CA LEU A 43 -26.91 2.85 -7.22
C LEU A 43 -28.18 2.77 -6.38
N VAL A 44 -29.14 3.68 -6.60
CA VAL A 44 -30.44 3.69 -5.92
C VAL A 44 -31.31 2.49 -6.31
N GLU A 45 -31.25 2.06 -7.58
CA GLU A 45 -31.96 0.84 -8.02
C GLU A 45 -31.43 -0.41 -7.30
N LYS A 46 -30.10 -0.48 -7.09
CA LYS A 46 -29.44 -1.58 -6.36
C LYS A 46 -29.65 -1.50 -4.85
N GLU A 47 -29.67 -0.29 -4.30
CA GLU A 47 -29.75 0.02 -2.88
C GLU A 47 -30.94 0.97 -2.58
N PRO A 48 -32.19 0.50 -2.67
CA PRO A 48 -33.40 1.35 -2.54
C PRO A 48 -33.51 2.09 -1.22
N TRP A 49 -32.85 1.61 -0.16
CA TRP A 49 -32.79 2.26 1.15
C TRP A 49 -32.16 3.66 1.12
N LEU A 50 -31.33 3.97 0.12
CA LEU A 50 -30.73 5.28 -0.07
C LEU A 50 -31.78 6.40 -0.25
N SER A 51 -32.95 6.06 -0.84
CA SER A 51 -34.04 7.01 -1.07
C SER A 51 -34.99 7.15 0.13
N SER A 52 -35.01 6.19 1.04
CA SER A 52 -35.98 6.11 2.13
C SER A 52 -35.40 6.41 3.52
N ALA A 53 -34.10 6.28 3.69
CA ALA A 53 -33.42 6.50 4.97
C ALA A 53 -32.84 7.91 5.07
N LYS A 54 -32.65 8.39 6.30
CA LYS A 54 -31.70 9.47 6.55
C LYS A 54 -30.29 8.90 6.49
N LEU A 55 -29.35 9.67 5.96
CA LEU A 55 -28.05 9.17 5.54
C LEU A 55 -26.90 9.88 6.27
N VAL A 56 -25.79 9.16 6.39
CA VAL A 56 -24.46 9.66 6.72
C VAL A 56 -23.61 9.52 5.48
N VAL A 57 -22.83 10.54 5.17
CA VAL A 57 -21.81 10.51 4.12
C VAL A 57 -20.46 10.96 4.66
N LYS A 58 -19.41 10.21 4.32
CA LYS A 58 -18.03 10.50 4.74
C LYS A 58 -17.03 10.02 3.67
N PRO A 59 -15.87 10.68 3.49
CA PRO A 59 -14.82 10.17 2.61
C PRO A 59 -14.38 8.78 3.04
N ASP A 60 -14.31 7.85 2.09
CA ASP A 60 -13.79 6.49 2.30
C ASP A 60 -12.33 6.39 1.83
N MET A 61 -11.50 7.21 2.48
CA MET A 61 -10.07 7.34 2.21
C MET A 61 -9.26 6.82 3.40
N LEU A 62 -7.98 6.49 3.17
CA LEU A 62 -7.09 5.94 4.21
C LEU A 62 -6.54 7.01 5.16
N PHE A 63 -7.40 7.89 5.64
CA PHE A 63 -7.07 8.86 6.69
C PHE A 63 -8.12 8.87 7.81
N GLY A 64 -7.69 9.25 9.02
CA GLY A 64 -8.55 9.40 10.20
C GLY A 64 -9.02 10.83 10.43
N LYS A 65 -9.68 11.06 11.58
CA LYS A 65 -10.12 12.39 12.08
C LYS A 65 -11.11 13.12 11.15
N ARG A 66 -11.86 12.37 10.33
CA ARG A 66 -12.82 12.89 9.34
C ARG A 66 -13.87 13.81 9.99
N GLY A 67 -14.41 13.42 11.16
CA GLY A 67 -15.38 14.21 11.91
C GLY A 67 -14.81 15.55 12.38
N LYS A 68 -13.59 15.55 12.98
CA LYS A 68 -12.91 16.77 13.44
C LYS A 68 -12.57 17.74 12.29
N SER A 69 -12.49 17.24 11.06
CA SER A 69 -12.17 18.04 9.86
C SER A 69 -13.40 18.49 9.06
N GLY A 70 -14.62 18.30 9.57
CA GLY A 70 -15.85 18.69 8.88
C GLY A 70 -16.15 17.90 7.59
N LEU A 71 -15.54 16.72 7.45
CA LEU A 71 -15.69 15.86 6.28
C LEU A 71 -16.79 14.79 6.43
N VAL A 72 -17.52 14.81 7.55
CA VAL A 72 -18.66 13.91 7.80
C VAL A 72 -19.92 14.73 7.84
N ALA A 73 -20.94 14.34 7.09
CA ALA A 73 -22.25 14.94 7.14
C ALA A 73 -23.29 13.91 7.56
N LEU A 74 -24.14 14.31 8.48
CA LEU A 74 -25.09 13.45 9.18
C LEU A 74 -26.53 13.86 8.88
N ASN A 75 -27.45 12.89 8.96
CA ASN A 75 -28.89 13.11 8.89
C ASN A 75 -29.38 13.77 7.58
N LEU A 76 -28.74 13.44 6.46
CA LEU A 76 -29.04 13.98 5.12
C LEU A 76 -30.08 13.12 4.39
N ASP A 77 -30.78 13.72 3.43
CA ASP A 77 -31.44 12.99 2.35
C ASP A 77 -30.47 12.73 1.17
N LEU A 78 -30.88 11.91 0.20
CA LEU A 78 -30.06 11.55 -0.94
C LEU A 78 -29.66 12.76 -1.81
N ALA A 79 -30.54 13.75 -1.95
CA ALA A 79 -30.24 14.95 -2.74
C ALA A 79 -29.11 15.76 -2.06
N GLN A 80 -29.19 15.91 -0.74
CA GLN A 80 -28.17 16.58 0.07
C GLN A 80 -26.84 15.81 0.03
N VAL A 81 -26.87 14.48 0.08
CA VAL A 81 -25.66 13.62 -0.11
C VAL A 81 -25.04 13.87 -1.47
N SER A 82 -25.84 13.94 -2.54
CA SER A 82 -25.35 14.18 -3.89
C SER A 82 -24.67 15.55 -4.01
N VAL A 83 -25.19 16.58 -3.37
CA VAL A 83 -24.56 17.91 -3.31
C VAL A 83 -23.26 17.85 -2.54
N PHE A 84 -23.25 17.25 -1.34
CA PHE A 84 -22.07 17.11 -0.49
C PHE A 84 -20.91 16.41 -1.22
N VAL A 85 -21.22 15.32 -1.93
CA VAL A 85 -20.24 14.55 -2.72
C VAL A 85 -19.71 15.37 -3.89
N LYS A 86 -20.60 16.00 -4.70
CA LYS A 86 -20.18 16.82 -5.85
C LYS A 86 -19.28 17.99 -5.47
N GLU A 87 -19.51 18.59 -4.32
CA GLU A 87 -18.68 19.69 -3.82
C GLU A 87 -17.27 19.26 -3.41
N ARG A 88 -17.04 17.96 -3.12
CA ARG A 88 -15.81 17.47 -2.50
C ARG A 88 -15.05 16.42 -3.31
N LEU A 89 -15.75 15.71 -4.20
CA LEU A 89 -15.14 14.68 -5.06
C LEU A 89 -14.10 15.33 -5.98
N GLY A 90 -12.90 14.79 -6.00
CA GLY A 90 -11.76 15.31 -6.77
C GLY A 90 -11.07 16.51 -6.14
N LYS A 91 -11.60 17.11 -5.06
CA LYS A 91 -10.93 18.22 -4.38
C LYS A 91 -9.81 17.75 -3.48
N GLU A 92 -8.72 18.49 -3.51
CA GLU A 92 -7.59 18.24 -2.61
C GLU A 92 -7.93 18.65 -1.17
N VAL A 93 -7.55 17.80 -0.25
CA VAL A 93 -7.59 18.06 1.20
C VAL A 93 -6.23 17.73 1.82
N GLU A 94 -5.93 18.37 2.93
CA GLU A 94 -4.72 18.09 3.71
C GLU A 94 -5.12 17.35 4.99
N MET A 95 -4.64 16.11 5.12
CA MET A 95 -4.94 15.24 6.25
C MET A 95 -3.67 14.55 6.75
N GLY A 96 -3.34 14.76 8.03
CA GLY A 96 -2.15 14.15 8.63
C GLY A 96 -0.82 14.56 7.97
N GLY A 97 -0.74 15.78 7.44
CA GLY A 97 0.45 16.29 6.74
C GLY A 97 0.58 15.83 5.29
N CYS A 98 -0.39 15.07 4.78
CA CYS A 98 -0.44 14.64 3.38
C CYS A 98 -1.55 15.36 2.63
N LYS A 99 -1.29 15.75 1.38
CA LYS A 99 -2.28 16.34 0.46
C LYS A 99 -2.69 15.35 -0.61
N GLY A 100 -3.97 15.33 -0.93
CA GLY A 100 -4.48 14.51 -2.01
C GLY A 100 -5.97 14.71 -2.25
N PRO A 101 -6.49 14.26 -3.41
CA PRO A 101 -7.89 14.37 -3.75
C PRO A 101 -8.74 13.36 -2.98
N ILE A 102 -9.97 13.73 -2.67
CA ILE A 102 -11.00 12.79 -2.20
C ILE A 102 -11.57 12.08 -3.44
N THR A 103 -11.39 10.77 -3.54
CA THR A 103 -11.83 9.99 -4.71
C THR A 103 -13.03 9.08 -4.42
N THR A 104 -13.32 8.84 -3.15
CA THR A 104 -14.30 7.83 -2.74
C THR A 104 -15.03 8.26 -1.49
N PHE A 105 -16.33 8.02 -1.46
CA PHE A 105 -17.21 8.24 -0.31
C PHE A 105 -17.93 6.95 0.07
N ILE A 106 -18.19 6.78 1.36
CA ILE A 106 -19.14 5.79 1.90
C ILE A 106 -20.41 6.51 2.35
N VAL A 107 -21.56 5.93 2.01
CA VAL A 107 -22.87 6.39 2.42
C VAL A 107 -23.54 5.29 3.22
N GLU A 108 -24.12 5.63 4.36
CA GLU A 108 -24.72 4.69 5.30
C GLU A 108 -26.03 5.29 5.86
N PRO A 109 -26.96 4.47 6.41
CA PRO A 109 -28.08 4.99 7.14
C PRO A 109 -27.61 5.76 8.37
N PHE A 110 -28.24 6.91 8.63
CA PHE A 110 -28.06 7.62 9.89
C PHE A 110 -28.71 6.83 11.02
N VAL A 111 -27.94 6.48 12.03
CA VAL A 111 -28.37 5.69 13.18
C VAL A 111 -28.29 6.55 14.43
N PRO A 112 -29.44 7.00 15.01
CA PRO A 112 -29.46 7.64 16.32
C PRO A 112 -28.95 6.64 17.38
N HIS A 113 -28.06 7.07 18.24
CA HIS A 113 -27.48 6.26 19.32
C HIS A 113 -27.03 7.15 20.47
N ASN A 114 -26.93 6.55 21.65
CA ASN A 114 -26.46 7.21 22.87
C ASN A 114 -25.14 6.58 23.37
N GLU A 115 -25.01 5.25 23.23
CA GLU A 115 -23.83 4.52 23.66
C GLU A 115 -22.84 4.41 22.49
N GLU A 116 -21.57 4.62 22.78
CA GLU A 116 -20.46 4.45 21.84
C GLU A 116 -19.39 3.56 22.47
N PHE A 117 -19.17 2.39 21.90
CA PHE A 117 -18.19 1.43 22.35
C PHE A 117 -16.98 1.44 21.43
N TYR A 118 -15.83 1.10 22.01
CA TYR A 118 -14.57 0.93 21.28
C TYR A 118 -14.17 -0.55 21.28
N LEU A 119 -13.75 -1.06 20.13
CA LEU A 119 -13.17 -2.38 19.97
C LEU A 119 -11.98 -2.31 19.01
N ASN A 120 -10.86 -2.88 19.44
CA ASN A 120 -9.68 -3.02 18.57
C ASN A 120 -9.07 -4.42 18.73
N ILE A 121 -8.66 -5.02 17.62
CA ILE A 121 -7.93 -6.28 17.58
C ILE A 121 -6.69 -6.08 16.71
N VAL A 122 -5.53 -6.43 17.25
CA VAL A 122 -4.24 -6.30 16.58
C VAL A 122 -3.49 -7.62 16.60
N SER A 123 -3.01 -8.03 15.43
CA SER A 123 -2.12 -9.17 15.30
C SER A 123 -0.71 -8.80 15.75
N GLU A 124 -0.17 -9.58 16.68
CA GLU A 124 1.19 -9.45 17.19
C GLU A 124 2.03 -10.70 16.87
N ARG A 125 3.31 -10.69 17.23
CA ARG A 125 4.23 -11.79 16.90
C ARG A 125 3.80 -13.14 17.51
N LEU A 126 3.24 -13.15 18.72
CA LEU A 126 2.94 -14.36 19.47
C LEU A 126 1.43 -14.59 19.69
N GLY A 127 0.58 -13.73 19.15
CA GLY A 127 -0.87 -13.81 19.34
C GLY A 127 -1.58 -12.55 18.86
N CYS A 128 -2.68 -12.23 19.53
CA CYS A 128 -3.46 -11.02 19.24
C CYS A 128 -3.77 -10.26 20.53
N SER A 129 -3.66 -8.94 20.49
CA SER A 129 -4.21 -8.06 21.51
C SER A 129 -5.63 -7.68 21.17
N VAL A 130 -6.53 -7.79 22.15
CA VAL A 130 -7.94 -7.39 22.04
C VAL A 130 -8.20 -6.30 23.07
N SER A 131 -8.62 -5.14 22.61
CA SER A 131 -8.89 -3.96 23.45
C SER A 131 -10.36 -3.56 23.33
N PHE A 132 -10.98 -3.25 24.45
CA PHE A 132 -12.37 -2.82 24.53
C PHE A 132 -12.54 -1.67 25.53
N SER A 133 -13.47 -0.75 25.23
CA SER A 133 -13.91 0.30 26.15
C SER A 133 -15.41 0.57 25.99
N GLU A 134 -16.05 0.93 27.10
CA GLU A 134 -17.43 1.43 27.15
C GLU A 134 -17.55 2.89 26.63
N CYS A 135 -16.41 3.56 26.42
CA CYS A 135 -16.32 4.89 25.86
C CYS A 135 -15.59 4.78 24.51
N GLY A 136 -16.28 5.06 23.41
CA GLY A 136 -15.75 5.12 22.06
C GLY A 136 -15.89 6.53 21.45
N GLY A 137 -15.70 6.61 20.13
CA GLY A 137 -15.90 7.82 19.38
C GLY A 137 -14.73 8.82 19.46
N ILE A 138 -15.08 10.10 19.29
CA ILE A 138 -14.09 11.19 19.15
C ILE A 138 -13.22 11.37 20.39
N GLU A 139 -13.76 11.05 21.57
CA GLU A 139 -13.11 11.26 22.87
C GLU A 139 -12.28 10.06 23.36
N ILE A 140 -12.13 9.00 22.55
CA ILE A 140 -11.37 7.81 22.96
C ILE A 140 -9.93 8.15 23.37
N GLU A 141 -9.28 9.10 22.68
CA GLU A 141 -7.93 9.53 22.97
C GLU A 141 -7.80 10.14 24.39
N GLU A 142 -8.86 10.75 24.92
CA GLU A 142 -8.94 11.34 26.27
C GLU A 142 -9.34 10.33 27.33
N ASN A 143 -9.89 9.18 26.93
CA ASN A 143 -10.36 8.10 27.81
C ASN A 143 -9.54 6.81 27.64
N TRP A 144 -8.29 6.92 27.22
CA TRP A 144 -7.42 5.76 26.97
C TRP A 144 -7.14 4.92 28.22
N ASP A 145 -7.20 5.53 29.39
CA ASP A 145 -7.13 4.87 30.69
C ASP A 145 -8.29 3.89 30.97
N LYS A 146 -9.43 4.07 30.30
CA LYS A 146 -10.61 3.19 30.39
C LYS A 146 -10.56 2.01 29.43
N VAL A 147 -9.60 1.98 28.51
CA VAL A 147 -9.44 0.87 27.55
C VAL A 147 -8.81 -0.32 28.25
N LYS A 148 -9.54 -1.44 28.27
CA LYS A 148 -9.05 -2.71 28.77
C LYS A 148 -8.47 -3.52 27.63
N THR A 149 -7.30 -4.11 27.83
CA THR A 149 -6.62 -4.92 26.82
C THR A 149 -6.27 -6.28 27.40
N ILE A 150 -6.51 -7.33 26.63
CA ILE A 150 -6.05 -8.68 26.92
C ILE A 150 -5.21 -9.20 25.77
N PHE A 151 -4.30 -10.10 26.05
CA PHE A 151 -3.49 -10.78 25.04
C PHE A 151 -3.95 -12.25 24.90
N VAL A 152 -4.21 -12.67 23.67
CA VAL A 152 -4.63 -14.03 23.32
C VAL A 152 -3.48 -14.69 22.55
N PRO A 153 -2.77 -15.66 23.16
CA PRO A 153 -1.68 -16.35 22.46
C PRO A 153 -2.15 -17.13 21.23
N THR A 154 -1.28 -17.27 20.24
CA THR A 154 -1.58 -18.07 19.04
C THR A 154 -1.96 -19.51 19.41
N GLY A 155 -3.04 -20.00 18.83
CA GLY A 155 -3.55 -21.36 19.07
C GLY A 155 -4.40 -21.51 20.33
N VAL A 156 -4.57 -20.44 21.12
CA VAL A 156 -5.47 -20.44 22.28
C VAL A 156 -6.87 -20.01 21.84
N ALA A 157 -7.89 -20.77 22.29
CA ALA A 157 -9.28 -20.43 21.99
C ALA A 157 -9.72 -19.16 22.73
N PHE A 158 -10.44 -18.30 22.04
CA PHE A 158 -11.03 -17.09 22.62
C PHE A 158 -12.41 -17.42 23.19
N THR A 159 -12.46 -17.72 24.48
CA THR A 159 -13.67 -18.17 25.20
C THR A 159 -14.33 -17.02 25.96
N SER A 160 -15.51 -17.27 26.52
CA SER A 160 -16.18 -16.33 27.45
C SER A 160 -15.31 -16.00 28.66
N GLU A 161 -14.56 -16.97 29.19
CA GLU A 161 -13.63 -16.75 30.29
C GLU A 161 -12.49 -15.80 29.88
N THR A 162 -11.93 -15.99 28.69
CA THR A 162 -10.90 -15.10 28.14
C THR A 162 -11.45 -13.68 27.90
N CYS A 163 -12.70 -13.55 27.44
CA CYS A 163 -13.35 -12.27 27.15
C CYS A 163 -13.81 -11.53 28.42
N ALA A 164 -14.09 -12.26 29.52
CA ALA A 164 -14.68 -11.72 30.73
C ALA A 164 -14.04 -10.44 31.30
N PRO A 165 -12.69 -10.28 31.32
CA PRO A 165 -12.07 -9.06 31.81
C PRO A 165 -12.42 -7.82 30.99
N LEU A 166 -12.65 -7.97 29.68
CA LEU A 166 -13.00 -6.85 28.79
C LEU A 166 -14.39 -6.28 29.11
N VAL A 167 -15.34 -7.16 29.40
CA VAL A 167 -16.75 -6.81 29.59
C VAL A 167 -17.18 -6.78 31.06
N ALA A 168 -16.23 -6.81 31.99
CA ALA A 168 -16.51 -6.97 33.44
C ALA A 168 -17.37 -5.83 34.01
N THR A 169 -17.20 -4.60 33.54
CA THR A 169 -17.87 -3.41 34.03
C THR A 169 -19.18 -3.09 33.30
N LEU A 170 -19.48 -3.80 32.21
CA LEU A 170 -20.69 -3.57 31.46
C LEU A 170 -21.96 -3.88 32.25
N PRO A 171 -23.03 -3.09 32.08
CA PRO A 171 -24.37 -3.43 32.56
C PRO A 171 -24.81 -4.81 32.07
N LEU A 172 -25.53 -5.55 32.90
CA LEU A 172 -25.96 -6.92 32.60
C LEU A 172 -26.76 -7.03 31.30
N GLU A 173 -27.50 -5.99 30.95
CA GLU A 173 -28.32 -5.91 29.71
C GLU A 173 -27.49 -5.92 28.45
N TYR A 174 -26.26 -5.37 28.46
CA TYR A 174 -25.37 -5.30 27.29
C TYR A 174 -24.29 -6.38 27.28
N LYS A 175 -23.92 -6.87 28.45
CA LYS A 175 -22.75 -7.73 28.65
C LYS A 175 -22.75 -8.95 27.75
N GLY A 176 -23.83 -9.71 27.71
CA GLY A 176 -23.91 -10.94 26.93
C GLY A 176 -23.85 -10.70 25.43
N VAL A 177 -24.51 -9.64 24.95
CA VAL A 177 -24.53 -9.29 23.53
C VAL A 177 -23.15 -8.80 23.07
N ILE A 178 -22.49 -7.97 23.86
CA ILE A 178 -21.16 -7.42 23.52
C ILE A 178 -20.10 -8.51 23.62
N GLU A 179 -20.15 -9.38 24.64
CA GLU A 179 -19.26 -10.52 24.77
C GLU A 179 -19.34 -11.44 23.54
N GLU A 180 -20.54 -11.82 23.13
CA GLU A 180 -20.73 -12.65 21.94
C GLU A 180 -20.25 -11.97 20.68
N PHE A 181 -20.52 -10.68 20.54
CA PHE A 181 -20.03 -9.88 19.42
C PHE A 181 -18.50 -9.89 19.35
N ILE A 182 -17.80 -9.60 20.44
CA ILE A 182 -16.33 -9.59 20.49
C ILE A 182 -15.77 -10.96 20.09
N LYS A 183 -16.37 -12.07 20.59
CA LYS A 183 -15.94 -13.44 20.24
C LYS A 183 -16.09 -13.71 18.74
N VAL A 184 -17.21 -13.33 18.15
CA VAL A 184 -17.45 -13.50 16.70
C VAL A 184 -16.50 -12.63 15.89
N ILE A 185 -16.25 -11.37 16.29
CA ILE A 185 -15.29 -10.49 15.61
C ILE A 185 -13.87 -11.05 15.71
N PHE A 186 -13.47 -11.61 16.85
CA PHE A 186 -12.16 -12.26 16.97
C PHE A 186 -12.04 -13.49 16.06
N ALA A 187 -13.07 -14.32 15.98
CA ALA A 187 -13.09 -15.45 15.05
C ALA A 187 -13.01 -15.00 13.58
N LEU A 188 -13.74 -13.93 13.22
CA LEU A 188 -13.71 -13.32 11.89
C LEU A 188 -12.34 -12.73 11.59
N PHE A 189 -11.71 -12.05 12.55
CA PHE A 189 -10.38 -11.48 12.44
C PHE A 189 -9.34 -12.54 12.01
N LEU A 190 -9.38 -13.70 12.68
CA LEU A 190 -8.48 -14.83 12.36
C LEU A 190 -8.85 -15.49 11.01
N ASP A 191 -10.14 -15.73 10.74
CA ASP A 191 -10.60 -16.44 9.55
C ASP A 191 -10.34 -15.68 8.26
N LEU A 192 -10.34 -14.35 8.32
CA LEU A 192 -10.11 -13.48 7.17
C LEU A 192 -8.69 -12.91 7.09
N ASP A 193 -7.78 -13.34 7.97
CA ASP A 193 -6.40 -12.81 8.05
C ASP A 193 -6.34 -11.29 8.20
N PHE A 194 -7.21 -10.71 9.04
CA PHE A 194 -7.01 -9.35 9.48
C PHE A 194 -5.73 -9.24 10.31
N THR A 195 -5.01 -8.16 10.15
CA THR A 195 -3.83 -7.81 10.96
C THR A 195 -4.14 -6.68 11.93
N PHE A 196 -5.17 -5.91 11.63
CA PHE A 196 -5.72 -4.84 12.43
C PHE A 196 -7.21 -4.71 12.13
N LEU A 197 -8.03 -4.57 13.16
CA LEU A 197 -9.45 -4.26 13.07
C LEU A 197 -9.82 -3.32 14.22
N GLU A 198 -10.40 -2.19 13.89
CA GLU A 198 -10.86 -1.20 14.87
C GLU A 198 -12.29 -0.79 14.55
N MET A 199 -13.11 -0.73 15.56
CA MET A 199 -14.43 -0.11 15.55
C MET A 199 -14.42 1.05 16.53
N ASN A 200 -14.51 2.27 16.02
CA ASN A 200 -14.44 3.48 16.83
C ASN A 200 -15.37 4.59 16.29
N PRO A 201 -16.66 4.58 16.68
CA PRO A 201 -17.29 3.62 17.61
C PRO A 201 -18.10 2.50 16.92
N PHE A 202 -18.57 1.56 17.71
CA PHE A 202 -19.78 0.79 17.43
C PHE A 202 -20.84 1.06 18.51
N THR A 203 -22.10 0.76 18.23
CA THR A 203 -23.23 0.97 19.13
C THR A 203 -24.17 -0.24 19.16
N LEU A 204 -25.22 -0.17 19.94
CA LEU A 204 -26.31 -1.13 19.92
C LEU A 204 -27.58 -0.54 19.30
N VAL A 205 -28.12 -1.18 18.26
CA VAL A 205 -29.38 -0.81 17.63
C VAL A 205 -30.39 -1.94 17.85
N ASN A 206 -31.46 -1.68 18.57
CA ASN A 206 -32.43 -2.71 18.95
C ASN A 206 -31.76 -3.94 19.61
N GLY A 207 -30.77 -3.70 20.49
CA GLY A 207 -30.02 -4.73 21.17
C GLY A 207 -29.03 -5.52 20.30
N LYS A 208 -28.74 -5.07 19.07
CA LYS A 208 -27.75 -5.69 18.17
C LYS A 208 -26.58 -4.74 17.91
N PRO A 209 -25.34 -5.28 17.86
CA PRO A 209 -24.17 -4.47 17.55
C PRO A 209 -24.24 -3.85 16.15
N TYR A 210 -23.83 -2.59 16.06
CA TYR A 210 -23.85 -1.81 14.83
C TYR A 210 -22.57 -0.96 14.74
N PRO A 211 -21.58 -1.34 13.90
CA PRO A 211 -20.37 -0.56 13.65
C PRO A 211 -20.69 0.78 12.94
N LEU A 212 -20.30 1.89 13.54
CA LEU A 212 -20.48 3.23 12.99
C LEU A 212 -19.25 3.71 12.22
N ASP A 213 -18.06 3.43 12.73
CA ASP A 213 -16.78 3.68 12.05
C ASP A 213 -15.90 2.44 12.20
N MET A 214 -15.37 1.94 11.09
CA MET A 214 -14.57 0.72 11.06
C MET A 214 -13.32 0.90 10.21
N ARG A 215 -12.18 0.44 10.73
CA ARG A 215 -10.90 0.38 10.03
C ARG A 215 -10.38 -1.04 10.03
N GLY A 216 -9.88 -1.47 8.88
CA GLY A 216 -9.30 -2.80 8.70
C GLY A 216 -7.95 -2.76 8.00
N GLU A 217 -7.09 -3.68 8.39
CA GLU A 217 -5.88 -4.05 7.64
C GLU A 217 -5.86 -5.57 7.47
N LEU A 218 -5.53 -6.03 6.28
CA LEU A 218 -5.41 -7.45 5.97
C LEU A 218 -3.94 -7.82 5.74
N ASP A 219 -3.63 -9.09 5.90
CA ASP A 219 -2.37 -9.65 5.43
C ASP A 219 -2.47 -9.93 3.92
N ASP A 220 -1.95 -9.05 3.08
CA ASP A 220 -2.04 -9.21 1.62
C ASP A 220 -1.32 -10.45 1.10
N THR A 221 -0.39 -11.02 1.88
CA THR A 221 0.25 -12.29 1.54
C THR A 221 -0.71 -13.48 1.62
N ALA A 222 -1.84 -13.31 2.33
CA ALA A 222 -2.91 -14.31 2.44
C ALA A 222 -3.97 -14.23 1.32
N THR A 223 -3.79 -13.35 0.33
CA THR A 223 -4.72 -13.19 -0.81
C THR A 223 -5.03 -14.52 -1.50
N PHE A 224 -4.02 -15.36 -1.73
CA PHE A 224 -4.17 -16.63 -2.44
C PHE A 224 -5.16 -17.60 -1.76
N LYS A 225 -5.24 -17.59 -0.43
CA LYS A 225 -6.17 -18.46 0.32
C LYS A 225 -7.52 -17.79 0.55
N ASN A 226 -7.58 -16.46 0.50
CA ASN A 226 -8.78 -15.69 0.84
C ASN A 226 -9.48 -15.07 -0.37
N PHE A 227 -9.02 -15.28 -1.61
CA PHE A 227 -9.60 -14.62 -2.78
C PHE A 227 -11.12 -14.78 -2.91
N LYS A 228 -11.67 -15.94 -2.50
CA LYS A 228 -13.12 -16.16 -2.47
C LYS A 228 -13.83 -15.47 -1.32
N LYS A 229 -13.17 -15.39 -0.14
CA LYS A 229 -13.73 -14.75 1.04
C LYS A 229 -13.68 -13.22 0.93
N TRP A 230 -12.57 -12.70 0.43
CA TRP A 230 -12.40 -11.25 0.27
C TRP A 230 -13.16 -10.69 -0.94
N GLY A 231 -13.42 -11.54 -1.94
CA GLY A 231 -14.03 -11.10 -3.19
C GLY A 231 -13.15 -10.08 -3.90
N ASN A 232 -13.79 -9.08 -4.48
CA ASN A 232 -13.11 -8.02 -5.23
C ASN A 232 -12.62 -6.91 -4.28
N ILE A 233 -11.56 -7.20 -3.50
CA ILE A 233 -10.96 -6.24 -2.56
C ILE A 233 -9.89 -5.39 -3.23
N GLU A 234 -9.87 -4.12 -2.90
CA GLU A 234 -8.84 -3.17 -3.32
C GLU A 234 -7.93 -2.83 -2.13
N PHE A 235 -6.63 -2.75 -2.37
CA PHE A 235 -5.64 -2.24 -1.43
C PHE A 235 -5.18 -0.84 -1.88
N PRO A 236 -5.87 0.23 -1.47
CA PRO A 236 -5.54 1.57 -1.93
C PRO A 236 -4.16 2.01 -1.47
N MET A 237 -3.53 2.87 -2.26
CA MET A 237 -2.30 3.53 -1.84
C MET A 237 -2.55 4.41 -0.61
N PRO A 238 -1.52 4.64 0.23
CA PRO A 238 -1.60 5.62 1.31
C PRO A 238 -2.08 6.98 0.79
N PHE A 239 -2.92 7.67 1.58
CA PHE A 239 -3.46 8.97 1.19
C PHE A 239 -2.34 9.97 0.86
N GLY A 240 -2.54 10.75 -0.19
CA GLY A 240 -1.54 11.71 -0.71
C GLY A 240 -0.49 11.10 -1.64
N ARG A 241 -0.43 9.78 -1.78
CA ARG A 241 0.45 9.12 -2.74
C ARG A 241 -0.32 8.74 -4.00
N VAL A 242 0.08 9.34 -5.11
CA VAL A 242 -0.41 8.98 -6.45
C VAL A 242 0.77 8.38 -7.20
N MET A 243 0.60 7.16 -7.71
CA MET A 243 1.61 6.56 -8.59
C MET A 243 1.60 7.25 -9.95
N SER A 244 2.77 7.58 -10.46
CA SER A 244 2.91 7.97 -11.86
C SER A 244 2.50 6.80 -12.79
N PRO A 245 2.18 7.07 -14.06
CA PRO A 245 1.91 6.00 -15.03
C PRO A 245 3.03 4.96 -15.11
N THR A 246 4.26 5.39 -14.97
CA THR A 246 5.47 4.58 -14.97
C THR A 246 5.55 3.66 -13.75
N GLU A 247 5.30 4.21 -12.56
CA GLU A 247 5.26 3.44 -11.32
C GLU A 247 4.10 2.43 -11.33
N SER A 248 2.94 2.82 -11.84
CA SER A 248 1.78 1.92 -12.01
C SER A 248 2.07 0.76 -12.96
N PHE A 249 2.82 1.02 -14.05
CA PHE A 249 3.22 -0.04 -14.97
C PHE A 249 4.13 -1.06 -14.29
N ILE A 250 5.16 -0.61 -13.57
CA ILE A 250 6.07 -1.51 -12.85
C ILE A 250 5.34 -2.26 -11.73
N HIS A 251 4.44 -1.59 -11.01
CA HIS A 251 3.60 -2.26 -10.00
C HIS A 251 2.76 -3.39 -10.63
N GLY A 252 2.16 -3.14 -11.80
CA GLY A 252 1.41 -4.16 -12.53
C GLY A 252 2.26 -5.32 -13.07
N LEU A 253 3.56 -5.11 -13.31
CA LEU A 253 4.51 -6.19 -13.58
C LEU A 253 4.83 -6.98 -12.28
N ASP A 254 5.09 -6.28 -11.18
CA ASP A 254 5.40 -6.85 -9.87
C ASP A 254 4.29 -7.78 -9.37
N GLU A 255 3.02 -7.42 -9.59
CA GLU A 255 1.87 -8.26 -9.22
C GLU A 255 1.74 -9.57 -10.01
N LYS A 256 2.35 -9.65 -11.20
CA LYS A 256 2.23 -10.80 -12.11
C LYS A 256 3.42 -11.75 -12.07
N THR A 257 4.53 -11.30 -11.51
CA THR A 257 5.77 -12.09 -11.43
C THR A 257 5.91 -12.78 -10.08
N SER A 258 6.69 -13.88 -10.04
CA SER A 258 7.20 -14.44 -8.79
C SER A 258 8.46 -13.74 -8.27
N ALA A 259 9.04 -12.86 -9.07
CA ALA A 259 10.14 -11.99 -8.68
C ALA A 259 9.62 -10.74 -7.93
N SER A 260 10.51 -9.82 -7.57
CA SER A 260 10.15 -8.52 -7.01
C SER A 260 10.72 -7.41 -7.89
N LEU A 261 9.85 -6.51 -8.32
CA LEU A 261 10.16 -5.37 -9.17
C LEU A 261 9.65 -4.10 -8.49
N LYS A 262 10.56 -3.24 -8.01
CA LYS A 262 10.19 -1.98 -7.33
C LYS A 262 10.80 -0.81 -8.08
N PHE A 263 10.01 0.26 -8.23
CA PHE A 263 10.43 1.46 -8.90
C PHE A 263 9.70 2.67 -8.35
N THR A 264 10.45 3.72 -8.05
CA THR A 264 9.90 5.01 -7.60
C THR A 264 10.74 6.12 -8.20
N VAL A 265 10.10 7.09 -8.84
CA VAL A 265 10.76 8.31 -9.30
C VAL A 265 10.92 9.24 -8.10
N LEU A 266 12.16 9.61 -7.78
CA LEU A 266 12.51 10.52 -6.69
C LEU A 266 12.65 11.96 -7.20
N ASN A 267 13.45 12.12 -8.26
CA ASN A 267 13.62 13.40 -8.96
C ASN A 267 13.66 13.16 -10.47
N PRO A 268 12.63 13.53 -11.23
CA PRO A 268 12.63 13.33 -12.69
C PRO A 268 13.72 14.12 -13.42
N LYS A 269 14.30 15.15 -12.79
CA LYS A 269 15.44 15.95 -13.31
C LYS A 269 16.80 15.45 -12.80
N GLY A 270 16.83 14.44 -11.94
CA GLY A 270 18.07 13.87 -11.43
C GLY A 270 18.94 13.29 -12.55
N ARG A 271 20.24 13.38 -12.38
CA ARG A 271 21.23 12.92 -13.37
C ARG A 271 21.82 11.55 -13.06
N ILE A 272 21.57 11.00 -11.87
CA ILE A 272 21.98 9.64 -11.47
C ILE A 272 20.76 8.74 -11.39
N TRP A 273 20.73 7.74 -12.24
CA TRP A 273 19.67 6.75 -12.29
C TRP A 273 20.19 5.37 -11.92
N THR A 274 19.37 4.58 -11.23
CA THR A 274 19.78 3.28 -10.71
C THR A 274 18.92 2.17 -11.25
N MET A 275 19.54 0.99 -11.42
CA MET A 275 18.87 -0.27 -11.72
C MET A 275 19.64 -1.36 -10.95
N VAL A 276 19.16 -1.72 -9.75
CA VAL A 276 19.94 -2.50 -8.79
C VAL A 276 19.29 -3.84 -8.51
N ALA A 277 20.08 -4.89 -8.55
CA ALA A 277 19.65 -6.24 -8.25
C ALA A 277 19.75 -6.54 -6.75
N GLY A 278 18.59 -6.72 -6.10
CA GLY A 278 18.44 -7.07 -4.70
C GLY A 278 18.08 -5.87 -3.82
N GLY A 279 17.06 -6.04 -2.96
CA GLY A 279 16.49 -4.97 -2.14
C GLY A 279 17.49 -4.30 -1.20
N GLY A 280 18.29 -5.12 -0.48
CA GLY A 280 19.34 -4.59 0.40
C GLY A 280 20.40 -3.80 -0.36
N ALA A 281 20.81 -4.27 -1.54
CA ALA A 281 21.74 -3.55 -2.38
C ALA A 281 21.15 -2.23 -2.87
N SER A 282 19.89 -2.23 -3.33
CA SER A 282 19.22 -1.03 -3.85
C SER A 282 19.20 0.12 -2.84
N VAL A 283 18.90 -0.19 -1.57
CA VAL A 283 18.94 0.79 -0.47
C VAL A 283 20.35 1.36 -0.32
N ILE A 284 21.36 0.49 -0.23
CA ILE A 284 22.76 0.91 -0.04
C ILE A 284 23.26 1.77 -1.21
N TYR A 285 22.88 1.47 -2.46
CA TYR A 285 23.25 2.31 -3.61
C TYR A 285 22.62 3.69 -3.52
N ALA A 286 21.31 3.77 -3.22
CA ALA A 286 20.61 5.04 -3.05
C ALA A 286 21.19 5.88 -1.90
N ASP A 287 21.38 5.26 -0.73
CA ASP A 287 21.95 5.92 0.44
C ASP A 287 23.39 6.39 0.16
N THR A 288 24.20 5.60 -0.55
CA THR A 288 25.57 6.02 -0.91
C THR A 288 25.59 7.30 -1.75
N VAL A 289 24.68 7.43 -2.72
CA VAL A 289 24.55 8.67 -3.50
C VAL A 289 24.14 9.85 -2.60
N GLY A 290 23.20 9.61 -1.68
CA GLY A 290 22.77 10.61 -0.69
C GLY A 290 23.87 11.01 0.28
N ASP A 291 24.58 10.07 0.89
CA ASP A 291 25.65 10.29 1.87
C ASP A 291 26.85 11.02 1.26
N LEU A 292 27.09 10.84 -0.05
CA LEU A 292 28.11 11.60 -0.77
C LEU A 292 27.67 13.02 -1.14
N GLY A 293 26.48 13.46 -0.72
CA GLY A 293 25.96 14.81 -0.91
C GLY A 293 25.16 15.03 -2.19
N PHE A 294 24.80 13.97 -2.92
CA PHE A 294 24.14 14.04 -4.22
C PHE A 294 22.69 13.52 -4.23
N ALA A 295 22.01 13.53 -3.10
CA ALA A 295 20.61 13.10 -2.99
C ALA A 295 19.68 13.81 -4.00
N ALA A 296 19.92 15.10 -4.28
CA ALA A 296 19.15 15.87 -5.25
C ALA A 296 19.35 15.40 -6.71
N GLU A 297 20.44 14.71 -7.02
CA GLU A 297 20.74 14.17 -8.35
C GLU A 297 20.21 12.73 -8.55
N LEU A 298 19.72 12.10 -7.48
CA LEU A 298 19.17 10.74 -7.57
C LEU A 298 17.79 10.78 -8.23
N GLY A 299 17.69 10.24 -9.43
CA GLY A 299 16.48 10.22 -10.24
C GLY A 299 15.43 9.24 -9.75
N ASN A 300 15.86 8.08 -9.22
CA ASN A 300 14.95 7.00 -8.84
C ASN A 300 15.51 6.12 -7.73
N TYR A 301 14.59 5.38 -7.10
CA TYR A 301 14.87 4.11 -6.43
C TYR A 301 14.40 2.97 -7.34
N ALA A 302 15.25 1.98 -7.57
CA ALA A 302 14.95 0.87 -8.45
C ALA A 302 15.56 -0.44 -7.95
N GLU A 303 14.70 -1.46 -7.82
CA GLU A 303 15.07 -2.78 -7.36
C GLU A 303 14.47 -3.84 -8.30
N TYR A 304 15.26 -4.84 -8.65
CA TYR A 304 14.78 -6.11 -9.17
C TYR A 304 15.44 -7.26 -8.43
N SER A 305 14.66 -8.25 -8.01
CA SER A 305 15.17 -9.38 -7.22
C SER A 305 14.29 -10.62 -7.41
N GLY A 306 14.66 -11.75 -6.78
CA GLY A 306 13.86 -12.97 -6.88
C GLY A 306 13.98 -13.69 -8.23
N ALA A 307 15.08 -13.48 -8.96
CA ALA A 307 15.39 -14.10 -10.25
C ALA A 307 14.32 -13.84 -11.35
N PRO A 308 14.03 -12.56 -11.68
CA PRO A 308 13.14 -12.25 -12.80
C PRO A 308 13.68 -12.83 -14.11
N ASN A 309 12.80 -13.23 -15.01
CA ASN A 309 13.19 -13.74 -16.32
C ASN A 309 13.63 -12.59 -17.26
N GLU A 310 14.17 -12.96 -18.43
CA GLU A 310 14.70 -12.00 -19.41
C GLU A 310 13.65 -10.97 -19.85
N GLU A 311 12.41 -11.39 -20.09
CA GLU A 311 11.36 -10.50 -20.57
C GLU A 311 10.88 -9.52 -19.49
N GLU A 312 10.78 -9.99 -18.24
CA GLU A 312 10.47 -9.13 -17.08
C GLU A 312 11.55 -8.06 -16.88
N VAL A 313 12.83 -8.46 -16.97
CA VAL A 313 13.95 -7.52 -16.90
C VAL A 313 13.96 -6.54 -18.06
N LEU A 314 13.63 -7.00 -19.29
CA LEU A 314 13.53 -6.14 -20.47
C LEU A 314 12.47 -5.05 -20.27
N GLN A 315 11.26 -5.43 -19.85
CA GLN A 315 10.17 -4.47 -19.61
C GLN A 315 10.55 -3.46 -18.52
N TYR A 316 11.14 -3.96 -17.43
CA TYR A 316 11.62 -3.12 -16.34
C TYR A 316 12.71 -2.13 -16.80
N ALA A 317 13.72 -2.63 -17.51
CA ALA A 317 14.82 -1.80 -18.01
C ALA A 317 14.36 -0.73 -19.01
N ARG A 318 13.40 -1.04 -19.89
CA ARG A 318 12.79 -0.05 -20.81
C ARG A 318 12.24 1.15 -20.05
N VAL A 319 11.52 0.89 -18.96
CA VAL A 319 10.93 1.95 -18.14
C VAL A 319 12.01 2.79 -17.47
N VAL A 320 13.00 2.15 -16.82
CA VAL A 320 14.11 2.88 -16.17
C VAL A 320 14.85 3.76 -17.15
N ILE A 321 15.18 3.23 -18.34
CA ILE A 321 15.91 3.96 -19.39
C ILE A 321 15.05 5.11 -19.95
N ASP A 322 13.76 4.89 -20.18
CA ASP A 322 12.87 5.96 -20.67
C ASP A 322 12.79 7.12 -19.68
N CYS A 323 12.71 6.85 -18.36
CA CYS A 323 12.77 7.89 -17.34
C CYS A 323 14.13 8.57 -17.29
N ALA A 324 15.23 7.80 -17.32
CA ALA A 324 16.60 8.30 -17.23
C ALA A 324 16.98 9.19 -18.44
N THR A 325 16.34 9.00 -19.58
CA THR A 325 16.60 9.72 -20.82
C THR A 325 15.53 10.75 -21.18
N ALA A 326 14.52 10.93 -20.33
CA ALA A 326 13.52 11.97 -20.53
C ALA A 326 14.15 13.37 -20.47
N ASP A 327 13.64 14.28 -21.30
CA ASP A 327 13.99 15.70 -21.32
C ASP A 327 15.51 15.98 -21.23
N PRO A 328 16.33 15.55 -22.21
CA PRO A 328 17.78 15.75 -22.18
C PRO A 328 18.10 17.23 -22.22
N ASP A 329 18.94 17.69 -21.29
CA ASP A 329 19.32 19.09 -21.07
C ASP A 329 20.75 19.42 -21.50
N GLY A 330 21.41 18.49 -22.18
CA GLY A 330 22.79 18.62 -22.65
C GLY A 330 23.87 18.30 -21.60
N HIS A 331 23.48 18.06 -20.34
CA HIS A 331 24.39 17.60 -19.30
C HIS A 331 24.54 16.08 -19.31
N PRO A 332 25.71 15.54 -18.93
CA PRO A 332 25.91 14.10 -18.82
C PRO A 332 25.05 13.52 -17.69
N ARG A 333 24.56 12.31 -17.93
CA ARG A 333 23.79 11.51 -16.99
C ARG A 333 24.47 10.16 -16.76
N ALA A 334 24.25 9.57 -15.61
CA ALA A 334 24.79 8.28 -15.24
C ALA A 334 23.69 7.26 -14.98
N LEU A 335 23.83 6.06 -15.55
CA LEU A 335 23.01 4.90 -15.20
C LEU A 335 23.86 3.88 -14.44
N VAL A 336 23.52 3.63 -13.19
CA VAL A 336 24.19 2.70 -12.28
C VAL A 336 23.44 1.37 -12.29
N ILE A 337 24.04 0.36 -12.91
CA ILE A 337 23.52 -1.02 -12.95
C ILE A 337 24.26 -1.85 -11.93
N GLY A 338 23.69 -1.95 -10.73
CA GLY A 338 24.39 -2.50 -9.57
C GLY A 338 23.79 -3.79 -9.01
N GLY A 339 24.39 -4.23 -7.93
CA GLY A 339 23.91 -5.33 -7.12
C GLY A 339 25.03 -6.00 -6.34
N GLY A 340 24.66 -6.79 -5.35
CA GLY A 340 25.58 -7.64 -4.60
C GLY A 340 26.10 -8.84 -5.45
N ILE A 341 26.71 -9.78 -4.78
CA ILE A 341 27.06 -11.10 -5.37
C ILE A 341 25.78 -11.95 -5.30
N ALA A 342 25.23 -12.31 -6.46
CA ALA A 342 24.04 -13.16 -6.51
C ALA A 342 24.34 -14.56 -6.00
N ASN A 343 23.40 -15.13 -5.24
CA ASN A 343 23.52 -16.51 -4.76
C ASN A 343 23.02 -17.52 -5.81
N PHE A 344 21.86 -17.29 -6.39
CA PHE A 344 21.20 -18.23 -7.30
C PHE A 344 20.75 -17.60 -8.64
N THR A 345 20.68 -16.27 -8.75
CA THR A 345 20.27 -15.60 -9.98
C THR A 345 21.33 -15.73 -11.06
N ASP A 346 20.95 -16.18 -12.26
CA ASP A 346 21.82 -16.15 -13.44
C ASP A 346 22.02 -14.72 -13.92
N VAL A 347 23.22 -14.19 -13.69
CA VAL A 347 23.57 -12.81 -14.02
C VAL A 347 23.59 -12.60 -15.54
N ALA A 348 24.02 -13.59 -16.32
CA ALA A 348 24.05 -13.48 -17.78
C ALA A 348 22.65 -13.43 -18.38
N ALA A 349 21.69 -14.17 -17.82
CA ALA A 349 20.29 -14.15 -18.25
C ALA A 349 19.63 -12.79 -17.94
N THR A 350 19.81 -12.27 -16.73
CA THR A 350 19.30 -10.92 -16.37
C THR A 350 19.88 -9.83 -17.29
N PHE A 351 21.18 -9.90 -17.59
CA PHE A 351 21.79 -8.91 -18.49
C PHE A 351 21.29 -8.99 -19.91
N ASN A 352 20.81 -10.14 -20.40
CA ASN A 352 20.22 -10.19 -21.75
C ASN A 352 19.04 -9.22 -21.90
N GLY A 353 18.14 -9.18 -20.92
CA GLY A 353 17.02 -8.23 -20.93
C GLY A 353 17.49 -6.78 -20.91
N ILE A 354 18.46 -6.47 -20.06
CA ILE A 354 19.05 -5.11 -19.97
C ILE A 354 19.71 -4.72 -21.29
N ILE A 355 20.53 -5.61 -21.88
CA ILE A 355 21.22 -5.37 -23.15
C ILE A 355 20.23 -5.11 -24.29
N ARG A 356 19.15 -5.88 -24.35
CA ARG A 356 18.07 -5.63 -25.35
C ARG A 356 17.48 -4.23 -25.18
N ALA A 357 17.13 -3.83 -23.96
CA ALA A 357 16.61 -2.51 -23.68
C ALA A 357 17.58 -1.38 -24.05
N LEU A 358 18.87 -1.54 -23.72
CA LEU A 358 19.90 -0.55 -24.06
C LEU A 358 20.07 -0.41 -25.57
N LYS A 359 20.07 -1.50 -26.34
CA LYS A 359 20.10 -1.48 -27.81
C LYS A 359 18.87 -0.78 -28.40
N GLU A 360 17.67 -1.10 -27.92
CA GLU A 360 16.43 -0.47 -28.36
C GLU A 360 16.39 1.04 -28.12
N LYS A 361 17.04 1.51 -27.05
CA LYS A 361 17.03 2.92 -26.63
C LYS A 361 18.34 3.67 -26.96
N GLU A 362 19.18 3.12 -27.81
CA GLU A 362 20.50 3.69 -28.17
C GLU A 362 20.45 5.19 -28.49
N SER A 363 19.52 5.61 -29.33
CA SER A 363 19.39 7.03 -29.75
C SER A 363 19.04 7.95 -28.55
N LYS A 364 18.17 7.49 -27.65
CA LYS A 364 17.81 8.24 -26.44
C LYS A 364 18.97 8.35 -25.47
N LEU A 365 19.71 7.25 -25.27
CA LEU A 365 20.89 7.22 -24.41
C LEU A 365 21.97 8.19 -24.91
N LYS A 366 22.22 8.23 -26.22
CA LYS A 366 23.16 9.18 -26.83
C LYS A 366 22.70 10.63 -26.67
N ALA A 367 21.42 10.90 -26.92
CA ALA A 367 20.86 12.25 -26.76
C ALA A 367 20.97 12.75 -25.31
N ALA A 368 20.80 11.85 -24.32
CA ALA A 368 20.94 12.15 -22.90
C ALA A 368 22.39 12.15 -22.40
N ARG A 369 23.40 11.96 -23.28
CA ARG A 369 24.82 11.84 -22.92
C ARG A 369 25.06 10.84 -21.77
N MET A 370 24.40 9.66 -21.87
CA MET A 370 24.39 8.66 -20.82
C MET A 370 25.74 7.94 -20.72
N ASN A 371 26.27 7.83 -19.50
CA ASN A 371 27.39 6.98 -19.13
C ASN A 371 26.86 5.85 -18.22
N ILE A 372 27.30 4.63 -18.46
CA ILE A 372 26.76 3.45 -17.77
C ILE A 372 27.85 2.80 -16.93
N TYR A 373 27.55 2.57 -15.66
CA TYR A 373 28.44 1.94 -14.68
C TYR A 373 27.84 0.65 -14.19
N VAL A 374 28.51 -0.46 -14.41
CA VAL A 374 28.02 -1.81 -14.12
C VAL A 374 28.89 -2.47 -13.07
N ARG A 375 28.30 -3.00 -12.02
CA ARG A 375 29.00 -3.86 -11.05
C ARG A 375 28.13 -5.04 -10.66
N ARG A 376 28.60 -6.25 -10.90
CA ARG A 376 27.84 -7.46 -10.57
C ARG A 376 28.78 -8.67 -10.32
N GLY A 377 28.34 -9.57 -9.44
CA GLY A 377 28.93 -10.90 -9.21
C GLY A 377 27.82 -11.95 -9.07
N GLY A 378 28.18 -13.22 -9.10
CA GLY A 378 27.26 -14.35 -8.95
C GLY A 378 27.35 -15.37 -10.10
N PRO A 379 26.40 -16.31 -10.23
CA PRO A 379 26.41 -17.31 -11.29
C PRO A 379 26.49 -16.69 -12.68
N ASN A 380 27.39 -17.19 -13.52
CA ASN A 380 27.59 -16.75 -14.91
C ASN A 380 27.93 -15.25 -15.10
N TYR A 381 28.42 -14.55 -14.04
CA TYR A 381 28.67 -13.12 -14.11
C TYR A 381 29.73 -12.72 -15.15
N GLN A 382 30.81 -13.53 -15.31
CA GLN A 382 31.88 -13.24 -16.28
C GLN A 382 31.29 -13.11 -17.70
N ARG A 383 30.42 -14.07 -18.07
CA ARG A 383 29.75 -14.06 -19.38
C ARG A 383 28.82 -12.83 -19.53
N GLY A 384 28.10 -12.51 -18.48
CA GLY A 384 27.22 -11.33 -18.47
C GLY A 384 27.99 -10.03 -18.61
N LEU A 385 29.07 -9.86 -17.83
CA LEU A 385 29.92 -8.67 -17.87
C LEU A 385 30.65 -8.53 -19.22
N ALA A 386 31.10 -9.64 -19.80
CA ALA A 386 31.71 -9.62 -21.16
C ALA A 386 30.73 -9.08 -22.20
N LYS A 387 29.47 -9.54 -22.19
CA LYS A 387 28.42 -9.03 -23.08
C LYS A 387 28.18 -7.53 -22.90
N MET A 388 28.20 -7.02 -21.65
CA MET A 388 28.03 -5.60 -21.37
C MET A 388 29.18 -4.74 -21.91
N ARG A 389 30.46 -5.24 -21.84
CA ARG A 389 31.62 -4.56 -22.44
C ARG A 389 31.48 -4.48 -23.96
N THR A 390 31.18 -5.60 -24.62
CA THR A 390 30.96 -5.64 -26.07
C THR A 390 29.84 -4.71 -26.50
N LEU A 391 28.76 -4.61 -25.71
CA LEU A 391 27.65 -3.71 -25.99
C LEU A 391 28.10 -2.24 -26.06
N GLY A 392 28.95 -1.79 -25.13
CA GLY A 392 29.45 -0.41 -25.12
C GLY A 392 30.16 -0.03 -26.43
N GLU A 393 30.98 -0.97 -26.96
CA GLU A 393 31.64 -0.81 -28.25
C GLU A 393 30.63 -0.80 -29.40
N GLU A 394 29.65 -1.72 -29.41
CA GLU A 394 28.65 -1.85 -30.46
C GLU A 394 27.77 -0.60 -30.59
N ILE A 395 27.27 -0.05 -29.50
CA ILE A 395 26.33 1.09 -29.52
C ILE A 395 27.02 2.44 -29.33
N GLY A 396 28.34 2.48 -29.10
CA GLY A 396 29.11 3.71 -28.96
C GLY A 396 28.69 4.56 -27.75
N ILE A 397 28.38 3.90 -26.63
CA ILE A 397 28.04 4.53 -25.33
C ILE A 397 29.08 4.08 -24.32
N PRO A 398 29.64 4.98 -23.48
CA PRO A 398 30.58 4.60 -22.44
C PRO A 398 29.93 3.64 -21.44
N ILE A 399 30.45 2.43 -21.33
CA ILE A 399 30.02 1.40 -20.36
C ILE A 399 31.25 0.88 -19.61
N GLU A 400 31.34 1.22 -18.33
CA GLU A 400 32.39 0.70 -17.44
C GLU A 400 31.84 -0.50 -16.64
N VAL A 401 32.62 -1.58 -16.61
CA VAL A 401 32.14 -2.88 -16.11
C VAL A 401 33.10 -3.47 -15.09
N TYR A 402 32.59 -3.75 -13.89
CA TYR A 402 33.33 -4.28 -12.74
C TYR A 402 32.68 -5.58 -12.25
N GLY A 403 33.52 -6.48 -11.76
CA GLY A 403 33.14 -7.75 -11.15
C GLY A 403 33.09 -7.68 -9.62
N PRO A 404 33.01 -8.86 -8.96
CA PRO A 404 32.92 -8.96 -7.51
C PRO A 404 34.17 -8.47 -6.77
N GLU A 405 35.30 -8.28 -7.46
CA GLU A 405 36.53 -7.71 -6.93
C GLU A 405 36.42 -6.23 -6.58
N ALA A 406 35.53 -5.50 -7.23
CA ALA A 406 35.27 -4.10 -6.94
C ALA A 406 34.31 -3.94 -5.74
N THR A 407 34.44 -2.87 -4.99
CA THR A 407 33.49 -2.54 -3.92
C THR A 407 32.09 -2.36 -4.49
N MET A 408 31.07 -2.79 -3.75
CA MET A 408 29.69 -2.81 -4.24
C MET A 408 29.22 -1.42 -4.71
N THR A 409 29.51 -0.37 -3.95
CA THR A 409 29.07 0.99 -4.19
C THR A 409 30.09 1.89 -4.88
N GLY A 410 31.26 1.34 -5.28
CA GLY A 410 32.33 2.12 -5.94
C GLY A 410 31.84 2.85 -7.19
N ILE A 411 30.97 2.24 -7.96
CA ILE A 411 30.38 2.81 -9.18
C ILE A 411 29.47 4.02 -8.90
N CYS A 412 28.98 4.23 -7.68
CA CYS A 412 28.26 5.46 -7.31
C CYS A 412 29.19 6.69 -7.35
N LYS A 413 30.43 6.55 -6.88
CA LYS A 413 31.45 7.62 -6.96
C LYS A 413 31.76 7.99 -8.42
N GLN A 414 31.95 6.99 -9.26
CA GLN A 414 32.18 7.19 -10.70
C GLN A 414 31.02 7.90 -11.39
N ALA A 415 29.77 7.53 -11.04
CA ALA A 415 28.59 8.21 -11.52
C ALA A 415 28.55 9.69 -11.10
N ILE A 416 28.93 9.99 -9.84
CA ILE A 416 29.02 11.35 -9.34
C ILE A 416 30.12 12.14 -10.04
N GLU A 417 31.30 11.53 -10.21
CA GLU A 417 32.42 12.17 -10.95
C GLU A 417 32.03 12.48 -12.38
N CYS A 418 31.32 11.60 -13.04
CA CYS A 418 30.82 11.82 -14.42
C CYS A 418 29.92 13.05 -14.53
N ILE A 419 28.94 13.21 -13.62
CA ILE A 419 27.99 14.33 -13.68
C ILE A 419 28.59 15.65 -13.20
N THR A 420 29.69 15.61 -12.46
CA THR A 420 30.39 16.80 -11.91
C THR A 420 31.55 17.26 -12.79
N ALA A 421 32.21 16.38 -13.53
CA ALA A 421 33.36 16.71 -14.40
C ALA A 421 32.99 17.62 -15.58
N ALA A 422 31.72 17.77 -15.91
CA ALA A 422 31.21 18.58 -17.02
C ALA A 422 30.51 19.88 -16.58
N ALA A 423 30.64 20.23 -15.31
CA ALA A 423 30.05 21.46 -14.74
C ALA A 423 30.99 22.67 -14.84
#